data_4c6146e43cfe38eecfa061c9996ed012
#
_entry.id   4c6146e43cfe38eecfa061c9996ed012
#
_cell.length_a   1.000
_cell.length_b   1.000
_cell.length_c   1.000
_cell.angle_alpha   90.00
_cell.angle_beta   90.00
_cell.angle_gamma   90.00
#
_symmetry.space_group_name_H-M   'P 1'
#
loop_
_entity.id
_entity.type
_entity.pdbx_description
1 polymer ?
#
loop_
_entity_poly.entity_id
_entity_poly.type
_entity_poly.pdbx_seq_one_letter_code
_entity_poly.pdbx_strand_id
1 'polypeptide(L)'
;MHWSMKSGFDKVIATMNMHTSADVMMDSANRKAVEVRVENAQEALSNKLWTDDPTLQKLTNWCARRTQQQIEMSKKYKILKVSNTEFIVYLPSFGKDEKLDTPVTQFHRARLINIVDEKFCSCSCGFPMRMKYPCRHIIALFGFVHLEMYSVRWLIEYAHFFERKGKDV
;
A
#
# COMPACT_ATOMS: atom_id res chain seq x y z
N MET A 1 -22.55 55.95 -26.82
CA MET A 1 -22.09 54.83 -25.93
C MET A 1 -21.73 53.65 -26.81
N HIS A 2 -20.44 53.52 -27.16
CA HIS A 2 -19.94 52.37 -27.91
C HIS A 2 -19.48 51.30 -26.88
N TRP A 3 -20.34 50.35 -26.60
CA TRP A 3 -19.97 49.16 -25.81
C TRP A 3 -19.14 48.25 -26.73
N SER A 4 -17.90 48.07 -26.39
CA SER A 4 -16.96 47.25 -27.15
C SER A 4 -17.35 45.78 -27.03
N MET A 5 -17.95 45.22 -28.10
CA MET A 5 -18.17 43.77 -28.25
C MET A 5 -16.87 42.96 -28.21
N LYS A 6 -15.72 43.62 -28.42
CA LYS A 6 -14.38 43.01 -28.40
C LYS A 6 -14.05 42.36 -27.03
N SER A 7 -14.40 43.01 -25.92
CA SER A 7 -14.03 42.49 -24.59
C SER A 7 -14.76 41.19 -24.19
N GLY A 8 -15.96 40.96 -24.76
CA GLY A 8 -16.72 39.74 -24.54
C GLY A 8 -16.14 38.53 -25.30
N PHE A 9 -15.73 38.76 -26.55
CA PHE A 9 -15.15 37.71 -27.39
C PHE A 9 -13.79 37.24 -26.87
N ASP A 10 -12.94 38.18 -26.44
CA ASP A 10 -11.63 37.86 -25.88
C ASP A 10 -11.73 37.05 -24.60
N LYS A 11 -12.74 37.29 -23.76
CA LYS A 11 -13.03 36.47 -22.56
C LYS A 11 -13.50 35.05 -22.91
N VAL A 12 -14.33 34.90 -23.92
CA VAL A 12 -14.81 33.56 -24.36
C VAL A 12 -13.65 32.76 -24.95
N ILE A 13 -12.80 33.36 -25.78
CA ILE A 13 -11.61 32.71 -26.35
C ILE A 13 -10.62 32.33 -25.25
N ALA A 14 -10.37 33.21 -24.26
CA ALA A 14 -9.51 32.90 -23.13
C ALA A 14 -10.06 31.72 -22.29
N THR A 15 -11.39 31.65 -22.07
CA THR A 15 -12.04 30.56 -21.35
C THR A 15 -11.95 29.24 -22.13
N MET A 16 -12.18 29.27 -23.47
CA MET A 16 -12.03 28.09 -24.33
C MET A 16 -10.59 27.57 -24.33
N ASN A 17 -9.60 28.47 -24.41
CA ASN A 17 -8.18 28.10 -24.39
C ASN A 17 -7.77 27.52 -23.02
N MET A 18 -8.37 27.98 -21.93
CA MET A 18 -8.15 27.40 -20.60
C MET A 18 -8.73 25.99 -20.50
N HIS A 19 -9.92 25.73 -21.06
CA HIS A 19 -10.52 24.40 -21.05
C HIS A 19 -9.71 23.40 -21.90
N THR A 20 -9.33 23.80 -23.14
CA THR A 20 -8.46 22.95 -23.99
C THR A 20 -7.10 22.69 -23.35
N SER A 21 -6.51 23.65 -22.66
CA SER A 21 -5.27 23.48 -21.92
C SER A 21 -5.44 22.52 -20.73
N ALA A 22 -6.56 22.60 -20.00
CA ALA A 22 -6.85 21.69 -18.91
C ALA A 22 -7.08 20.25 -19.38
N ASP A 23 -7.81 20.07 -20.49
CA ASP A 23 -8.06 18.76 -21.10
C ASP A 23 -6.76 18.10 -21.59
N VAL A 24 -5.87 18.89 -22.24
CA VAL A 24 -4.53 18.42 -22.67
C VAL A 24 -3.66 18.06 -21.46
N MET A 25 -3.72 18.82 -20.36
CA MET A 25 -3.00 18.47 -19.13
C MET A 25 -3.54 17.21 -18.48
N MET A 26 -4.86 17.03 -18.44
CA MET A 26 -5.50 15.81 -17.91
C MET A 26 -5.11 14.58 -18.74
N ASP A 27 -5.10 14.68 -20.06
CA ASP A 27 -4.67 13.60 -20.95
C ASP A 27 -3.19 13.25 -20.77
N SER A 28 -2.34 14.26 -20.61
CA SER A 28 -0.92 14.06 -20.32
C SER A 28 -0.69 13.39 -18.96
N ALA A 29 -1.46 13.78 -17.93
CA ALA A 29 -1.39 13.15 -16.61
C ALA A 29 -1.86 11.71 -16.65
N ASN A 30 -2.94 11.41 -17.38
CA ASN A 30 -3.46 10.05 -17.55
C ASN A 30 -2.47 9.17 -18.31
N ARG A 31 -1.85 9.66 -19.40
CA ARG A 31 -0.79 8.93 -20.12
C ARG A 31 0.38 8.60 -19.22
N LYS A 32 0.92 9.57 -18.49
CA LYS A 32 2.00 9.34 -17.53
C LYS A 32 1.61 8.31 -16.45
N ALA A 33 0.37 8.35 -15.95
CA ALA A 33 -0.10 7.38 -15.00
C ALA A 33 -0.17 5.95 -15.57
N VAL A 34 -0.52 5.80 -16.85
CA VAL A 34 -0.50 4.51 -17.55
C VAL A 34 0.93 4.05 -17.78
N GLU A 35 1.82 4.91 -18.28
CA GLU A 35 3.26 4.61 -18.48
C GLU A 35 3.90 4.11 -17.19
N VAL A 36 3.73 4.82 -16.08
CA VAL A 36 4.24 4.42 -14.76
C VAL A 36 3.67 3.06 -14.32
N ARG A 37 2.40 2.76 -14.64
CA ARG A 37 1.82 1.44 -14.32
C ARG A 37 2.42 0.32 -15.17
N VAL A 38 2.68 0.59 -16.46
CA VAL A 38 3.33 -0.37 -17.35
C VAL A 38 4.78 -0.62 -16.93
N GLU A 39 5.55 0.43 -16.64
CA GLU A 39 6.92 0.33 -16.15
C GLU A 39 6.98 -0.46 -14.82
N ASN A 40 6.11 -0.15 -13.87
CA ASN A 40 6.03 -0.87 -12.61
C ASN A 40 5.65 -2.35 -12.82
N ALA A 41 4.78 -2.65 -13.79
CA ALA A 41 4.42 -4.02 -14.14
C ALA A 41 5.60 -4.77 -14.75
N GLN A 42 6.35 -4.13 -15.66
CA GLN A 42 7.55 -4.71 -16.27
C GLN A 42 8.65 -4.94 -15.23
N GLU A 43 8.90 -3.97 -14.33
CA GLU A 43 9.85 -4.14 -13.24
C GLU A 43 9.43 -5.28 -12.28
N ALA A 44 8.13 -5.40 -12.00
CA ALA A 44 7.59 -6.47 -11.17
C ALA A 44 7.88 -7.87 -11.74
N LEU A 45 7.95 -7.99 -13.06
CA LEU A 45 8.17 -9.25 -13.77
C LEU A 45 9.65 -9.55 -14.04
N SER A 46 10.47 -8.51 -14.21
CA SER A 46 11.87 -8.66 -14.65
C SER A 46 12.81 -9.25 -13.60
N ASN A 47 12.55 -9.02 -12.32
CA ASN A 47 13.43 -9.41 -11.21
C ASN A 47 12.73 -10.36 -10.23
N LYS A 48 12.60 -11.63 -10.59
CA LYS A 48 11.96 -12.63 -9.72
C LYS A 48 12.71 -12.80 -8.41
N LEU A 49 12.04 -12.55 -7.30
CA LEU A 49 12.57 -12.86 -5.97
C LEU A 49 12.61 -14.38 -5.78
N TRP A 50 13.79 -14.92 -5.48
CA TRP A 50 13.92 -16.31 -5.09
C TRP A 50 13.40 -16.48 -3.66
N THR A 51 12.30 -17.16 -3.52
CA THR A 51 11.69 -17.50 -2.23
C THR A 51 10.96 -18.84 -2.35
N ASP A 52 11.02 -19.65 -1.30
CA ASP A 52 10.29 -20.92 -1.22
C ASP A 52 8.83 -20.72 -0.76
N ASP A 53 8.47 -19.52 -0.31
CA ASP A 53 7.11 -19.20 0.12
C ASP A 53 6.17 -19.06 -1.08
N PRO A 54 5.18 -19.97 -1.23
CA PRO A 54 4.28 -19.97 -2.39
C PRO A 54 3.39 -18.73 -2.47
N THR A 55 3.12 -18.06 -1.35
CA THR A 55 2.38 -16.79 -1.32
C THR A 55 3.22 -15.67 -1.91
N LEU A 56 4.49 -15.57 -1.49
CA LEU A 56 5.39 -14.54 -1.98
C LEU A 56 5.70 -14.70 -3.47
N GLN A 57 5.73 -15.92 -3.99
CA GLN A 57 5.94 -16.20 -5.42
C GLN A 57 4.83 -15.66 -6.33
N LYS A 58 3.63 -15.45 -5.79
CA LYS A 58 2.47 -14.91 -6.53
C LYS A 58 2.37 -13.38 -6.46
N LEU A 59 3.21 -12.74 -5.64
CA LEU A 59 3.25 -11.29 -5.51
C LEU A 59 4.24 -10.66 -6.49
N THR A 60 3.95 -9.40 -6.86
CA THR A 60 4.95 -8.59 -7.56
C THR A 60 6.24 -8.55 -6.76
N ASN A 61 7.38 -8.50 -7.43
CA ASN A 61 8.70 -8.53 -6.81
C ASN A 61 8.88 -7.44 -5.72
N TRP A 62 8.37 -6.25 -5.99
CA TRP A 62 8.38 -5.16 -5.00
C TRP A 62 7.59 -5.52 -3.73
N CYS A 63 6.36 -6.03 -3.90
CA CYS A 63 5.51 -6.40 -2.76
C CYS A 63 6.10 -7.58 -1.99
N ALA A 64 6.62 -8.60 -2.67
CA ALA A 64 7.26 -9.75 -2.06
C ALA A 64 8.46 -9.35 -1.19
N ARG A 65 9.36 -8.49 -1.70
CA ARG A 65 10.50 -7.95 -0.93
C ARG A 65 10.06 -7.16 0.30
N ARG A 66 9.04 -6.32 0.15
CA ARG A 66 8.49 -5.53 1.27
C ARG A 66 7.83 -6.43 2.31
N THR A 67 7.08 -7.45 1.87
CA THR A 67 6.50 -8.44 2.78
C THR A 67 7.56 -9.21 3.53
N GLN A 68 8.61 -9.63 2.86
CA GLN A 68 9.74 -10.32 3.51
C GLN A 68 10.39 -9.46 4.60
N GLN A 69 10.57 -8.16 4.35
CA GLN A 69 11.03 -7.22 5.38
C GLN A 69 10.06 -7.12 6.57
N GLN A 70 8.73 -7.12 6.30
CA GLN A 70 7.75 -7.13 7.38
C GLN A 70 7.79 -8.44 8.17
N ILE A 71 7.99 -9.59 7.53
CA ILE A 71 8.16 -10.89 8.18
C ILE A 71 9.37 -10.87 9.12
N GLU A 72 10.51 -10.40 8.66
CA GLU A 72 11.72 -10.32 9.51
C GLU A 72 11.50 -9.39 10.72
N MET A 73 10.86 -8.25 10.50
CA MET A 73 10.55 -7.32 11.59
C MET A 73 9.51 -7.90 12.56
N SER A 74 8.58 -8.72 12.09
CA SER A 74 7.51 -9.30 12.91
C SER A 74 8.02 -10.20 14.02
N LYS A 75 9.14 -10.88 13.79
CA LYS A 75 9.77 -11.81 14.75
C LYS A 75 10.16 -11.16 16.09
N LYS A 76 10.29 -9.84 16.12
CA LYS A 76 10.66 -9.06 17.32
C LYS A 76 9.48 -8.70 18.22
N TYR A 77 8.26 -8.91 17.75
CA TYR A 77 7.05 -8.50 18.46
C TYR A 77 6.56 -9.61 19.40
N LYS A 78 5.97 -9.18 20.51
CA LYS A 78 5.22 -10.03 21.43
C LYS A 78 3.74 -9.76 21.32
N ILE A 79 2.94 -10.74 21.70
CA ILE A 79 1.48 -10.74 21.56
C ILE A 79 0.88 -10.92 22.94
N LEU A 80 -0.09 -10.07 23.25
CA LEU A 80 -0.96 -10.19 24.42
C LEU A 80 -2.40 -10.37 23.93
N LYS A 81 -3.02 -11.47 24.28
CA LYS A 81 -4.43 -11.70 23.98
C LYS A 81 -5.29 -10.93 24.98
N VAL A 82 -6.17 -10.06 24.48
CA VAL A 82 -7.11 -9.28 25.28
C VAL A 82 -8.48 -9.97 25.32
N SER A 83 -8.94 -10.43 24.15
CA SER A 83 -10.18 -11.20 23.98
C SER A 83 -10.02 -12.24 22.89
N ASN A 84 -11.10 -12.91 22.49
CA ASN A 84 -11.04 -13.86 21.37
C ASN A 84 -10.79 -13.18 20.01
N THR A 85 -11.11 -11.91 19.90
CA THR A 85 -11.00 -11.13 18.66
C THR A 85 -10.02 -9.97 18.78
N GLU A 86 -9.51 -9.66 19.96
CA GLU A 86 -8.65 -8.49 20.20
C GLU A 86 -7.29 -8.92 20.75
N PHE A 87 -6.24 -8.38 20.12
CA PHE A 87 -4.86 -8.67 20.45
C PHE A 87 -4.05 -7.38 20.49
N ILE A 88 -3.16 -7.27 21.48
CA ILE A 88 -2.16 -6.23 21.55
C ILE A 88 -0.83 -6.82 21.08
N VAL A 89 -0.26 -6.23 20.03
CA VAL A 89 1.06 -6.57 19.51
C VAL A 89 2.02 -5.45 19.84
N TYR A 90 3.10 -5.76 20.55
CA TYR A 90 4.05 -4.77 21.05
C TYR A 90 5.48 -5.21 20.87
N LEU A 91 6.38 -4.23 20.78
CA LEU A 91 7.81 -4.45 20.77
C LEU A 91 8.30 -4.34 22.21
N PRO A 92 8.89 -5.39 22.79
CA PRO A 92 9.49 -5.28 24.13
C PRO A 92 10.58 -4.20 24.11
N SER A 93 10.60 -3.34 25.09
CA SER A 93 11.69 -2.38 25.25
C SER A 93 12.96 -3.14 25.62
N PHE A 94 13.99 -3.03 24.79
CA PHE A 94 15.34 -3.47 25.13
C PHE A 94 16.04 -2.32 25.90
N GLY A 95 15.54 -2.02 27.10
CA GLY A 95 16.22 -1.10 28.00
C GLY A 95 17.28 -1.84 28.79
N LYS A 96 18.50 -1.30 28.87
CA LYS A 96 19.56 -1.80 29.76
C LYS A 96 19.22 -1.62 31.24
N ASP A 97 18.17 -0.86 31.54
CA ASP A 97 17.69 -0.60 32.90
C ASP A 97 16.38 -1.33 33.13
N GLU A 98 16.46 -2.53 33.71
CA GLU A 98 15.32 -3.34 34.16
C GLU A 98 14.39 -2.55 35.12
N LYS A 99 14.84 -1.44 35.70
CA LYS A 99 14.09 -0.58 36.63
C LYS A 99 13.08 0.36 35.97
N LEU A 100 13.15 0.59 34.64
CA LEU A 100 12.24 1.49 33.92
C LEU A 100 11.21 0.79 33.05
N ASP A 101 11.14 -0.52 33.06
CA ASP A 101 10.14 -1.29 32.33
C ASP A 101 8.79 -1.28 33.08
N THR A 102 8.25 -0.06 33.23
CA THR A 102 6.86 0.07 33.68
C THR A 102 5.95 -0.45 32.55
N PRO A 103 4.83 -1.10 32.86
CA PRO A 103 3.87 -1.56 31.86
C PRO A 103 3.47 -0.47 30.86
N VAL A 104 3.48 0.79 31.28
CA VAL A 104 3.14 1.96 30.48
C VAL A 104 4.15 2.20 29.33
N THR A 105 5.45 2.02 29.55
CA THR A 105 6.47 2.21 28.51
C THR A 105 6.45 1.10 27.47
N GLN A 106 6.09 -0.13 27.85
CA GLN A 106 5.91 -1.23 26.91
C GLN A 106 4.73 -0.99 25.98
N PHE A 107 3.66 -0.37 26.43
CA PHE A 107 2.46 -0.09 25.63
C PHE A 107 2.58 1.10 24.69
N HIS A 108 3.55 1.98 24.86
CA HIS A 108 3.69 3.15 23.98
C HIS A 108 3.93 2.81 22.51
N ARG A 109 4.48 1.62 22.23
CA ARG A 109 4.68 1.06 20.86
C ARG A 109 3.70 -0.05 20.52
N ALA A 110 2.70 -0.27 21.36
CA ALA A 110 1.72 -1.31 21.15
C ALA A 110 0.74 -0.96 20.03
N ARG A 111 0.24 -1.99 19.35
CA ARG A 111 -0.79 -1.88 18.32
C ARG A 111 -1.91 -2.84 18.62
N LEU A 112 -3.14 -2.34 18.57
CA LEU A 112 -4.33 -3.16 18.70
C LEU A 112 -4.63 -3.81 17.35
N ILE A 113 -4.89 -5.11 17.37
CA ILE A 113 -5.39 -5.87 16.22
C ILE A 113 -6.76 -6.42 16.60
N ASN A 114 -7.74 -6.13 15.75
CA ASN A 114 -9.08 -6.69 15.83
C ASN A 114 -9.27 -7.70 14.70
N ILE A 115 -9.60 -8.93 15.03
CA ILE A 115 -9.99 -9.97 14.08
C ILE A 115 -11.49 -9.82 13.84
N VAL A 116 -11.88 -9.58 12.59
CA VAL A 116 -13.29 -9.46 12.18
C VAL A 116 -13.83 -10.84 11.81
N ASP A 117 -13.02 -11.60 11.08
CA ASP A 117 -13.25 -13.01 10.76
C ASP A 117 -11.90 -13.71 10.57
N GLU A 118 -11.89 -15.00 10.22
CA GLU A 118 -10.65 -15.78 10.06
C GLU A 118 -9.68 -15.21 9.03
N LYS A 119 -10.15 -14.36 8.12
CA LYS A 119 -9.40 -13.84 6.98
C LYS A 119 -9.13 -12.33 7.08
N PHE A 120 -9.98 -11.61 7.80
CA PHE A 120 -9.92 -10.15 7.87
C PHE A 120 -9.59 -9.67 9.27
N CYS A 121 -8.56 -8.86 9.35
CA CYS A 121 -8.17 -8.19 10.58
C CYS A 121 -7.81 -6.73 10.31
N SER A 122 -8.00 -5.91 11.32
CA SER A 122 -7.58 -4.51 11.31
C SER A 122 -6.42 -4.31 12.28
N CYS A 123 -5.53 -3.39 11.97
CA CYS A 123 -4.44 -2.99 12.85
C CYS A 123 -4.44 -1.48 13.05
N SER A 124 -4.36 -1.04 14.29
CA SER A 124 -4.34 0.38 14.66
C SER A 124 -3.15 1.18 14.09
N CYS A 125 -2.16 0.50 13.50
CA CYS A 125 -1.06 1.19 12.81
C CYS A 125 -1.47 1.85 11.47
N GLY A 126 -2.63 1.51 10.92
CA GLY A 126 -3.16 2.05 9.66
C GLY A 126 -2.39 1.61 8.41
N PHE A 127 -1.29 0.87 8.55
CA PHE A 127 -0.46 0.46 7.42
C PHE A 127 -1.21 -0.43 6.41
N PRO A 128 -1.97 -1.48 6.81
CA PRO A 128 -2.69 -2.33 5.88
C PRO A 128 -3.75 -1.57 5.07
N MET A 129 -4.39 -0.59 5.69
CA MET A 129 -5.38 0.27 5.03
C MET A 129 -4.76 1.09 3.89
N ARG A 130 -3.55 1.62 4.10
CA ARG A 130 -2.85 2.47 3.13
C ARG A 130 -2.13 1.65 2.07
N MET A 131 -1.41 0.64 2.48
CA MET A 131 -0.52 -0.12 1.59
C MET A 131 -1.21 -1.30 0.92
N LYS A 132 -2.34 -1.76 1.47
CA LYS A 132 -3.13 -2.89 0.96
C LYS A 132 -2.34 -4.21 0.93
N TYR A 133 -1.46 -4.39 1.94
CA TYR A 133 -0.82 -5.64 2.29
C TYR A 133 -0.53 -5.69 3.80
N PRO A 134 -0.29 -6.88 4.40
CA PRO A 134 -0.20 -7.03 5.85
C PRO A 134 1.01 -6.29 6.43
N CYS A 135 0.82 -5.68 7.60
CA CYS A 135 1.92 -5.08 8.35
C CYS A 135 2.59 -6.13 9.26
N ARG A 136 3.78 -5.82 9.73
CA ARG A 136 4.54 -6.65 10.68
C ARG A 136 3.74 -7.07 11.93
N HIS A 137 2.80 -6.26 12.40
CA HIS A 137 2.00 -6.58 13.57
C HIS A 137 0.98 -7.69 13.28
N ILE A 138 0.31 -7.63 12.12
CA ILE A 138 -0.59 -8.70 11.64
C ILE A 138 0.21 -9.99 11.41
N ILE A 139 1.36 -9.88 10.75
CA ILE A 139 2.24 -11.04 10.50
C ILE A 139 2.73 -11.64 11.82
N ALA A 140 3.08 -10.80 12.81
CA ALA A 140 3.48 -11.28 14.13
C ALA A 140 2.35 -12.11 14.80
N LEU A 141 1.09 -11.67 14.65
CA LEU A 141 -0.05 -12.35 15.24
C LEU A 141 -0.33 -13.71 14.59
N PHE A 142 -0.33 -13.76 13.25
CA PHE A 142 -0.67 -14.99 12.53
C PHE A 142 0.52 -15.92 12.31
N GLY A 143 1.74 -15.41 12.29
CA GLY A 143 2.96 -16.18 12.00
C GLY A 143 3.14 -16.52 10.52
N PHE A 144 2.21 -16.18 9.65
CA PHE A 144 2.22 -16.45 8.21
C PHE A 144 1.53 -15.33 7.43
N VAL A 145 1.60 -15.40 6.11
CA VAL A 145 0.90 -14.50 5.19
C VAL A 145 0.01 -15.31 4.24
N HIS A 146 -1.15 -14.76 3.91
CA HIS A 146 -2.12 -15.32 2.99
C HIS A 146 -2.37 -14.38 1.83
N LEU A 147 -2.61 -14.90 0.60
CA LEU A 147 -2.88 -14.08 -0.58
C LEU A 147 -4.06 -13.13 -0.40
N GLU A 148 -5.08 -13.54 0.33
CA GLU A 148 -6.28 -12.74 0.62
C GLU A 148 -5.98 -11.46 1.44
N MET A 149 -4.81 -11.40 2.10
CA MET A 149 -4.36 -10.20 2.81
C MET A 149 -3.81 -9.10 1.88
N TYR A 150 -3.74 -9.38 0.58
CA TYR A 150 -3.18 -8.48 -0.42
C TYR A 150 -4.24 -7.97 -1.38
N SER A 151 -4.14 -6.71 -1.76
CA SER A 151 -4.91 -6.20 -2.89
C SER A 151 -4.44 -6.85 -4.19
N VAL A 152 -5.38 -7.08 -5.10
CA VAL A 152 -5.11 -7.66 -6.44
C VAL A 152 -4.00 -6.94 -7.21
N ARG A 153 -3.80 -5.65 -6.97
CA ARG A 153 -2.72 -4.85 -7.59
C ARG A 153 -1.31 -5.36 -7.27
N TRP A 154 -1.16 -6.15 -6.20
CA TRP A 154 0.12 -6.71 -5.78
C TRP A 154 0.36 -8.11 -6.35
N LEU A 155 -0.61 -8.67 -7.07
CA LEU A 155 -0.48 -9.99 -7.70
C LEU A 155 0.22 -9.88 -9.04
N ILE A 156 1.08 -10.84 -9.35
CA ILE A 156 1.79 -10.94 -10.65
C ILE A 156 0.78 -11.04 -11.80
N GLU A 157 -0.32 -11.76 -11.62
CA GLU A 157 -1.38 -11.90 -12.62
C GLU A 157 -1.96 -10.55 -13.03
N TYR A 158 -2.12 -9.62 -12.06
CA TYR A 158 -2.59 -8.27 -12.32
C TYR A 158 -1.53 -7.42 -13.06
N ALA A 159 -0.25 -7.59 -12.71
CA ALA A 159 0.85 -6.92 -13.42
C ALA A 159 0.91 -7.37 -14.90
N HIS A 160 0.76 -8.66 -15.17
CA HIS A 160 0.68 -9.18 -16.54
C HIS A 160 -0.53 -8.64 -17.34
N PHE A 161 -1.64 -8.37 -16.67
CA PHE A 161 -2.78 -7.74 -17.33
C PHE A 161 -2.44 -6.36 -17.88
N PHE A 162 -1.72 -5.53 -17.13
CA PHE A 162 -1.29 -4.21 -17.60
C PHE A 162 -0.21 -4.28 -18.69
N GLU A 163 0.72 -5.21 -18.58
CA GLU A 163 1.74 -5.42 -19.61
C GLU A 163 1.10 -5.75 -20.97
N ARG A 164 0.07 -6.60 -21.01
CA ARG A 164 -0.67 -6.93 -22.21
C ARG A 164 -1.42 -5.73 -22.79
N LYS A 165 -2.12 -4.99 -21.95
CA LYS A 165 -2.87 -3.79 -22.36
C LYS A 165 -1.97 -2.67 -22.88
N GLY A 166 -0.73 -2.55 -22.40
CA GLY A 166 0.23 -1.57 -22.89
C GLY A 166 0.82 -1.90 -24.25
N LYS A 167 0.68 -3.15 -24.77
CA LYS A 167 1.12 -3.55 -26.11
C LYS A 167 0.05 -3.35 -27.18
N ASP A 168 -1.21 -3.14 -26.75
CA ASP A 168 -2.37 -2.96 -27.63
C ASP A 168 -2.70 -1.46 -27.88
N VAL A 169 -1.83 -0.54 -27.45
CA VAL A 169 -1.91 0.91 -27.65
C VAL A 169 -0.72 1.37 -28.47
#